data_03ca0ae8c0fe4d065aad2f85fa2ea5d7
#
_entry.id   03ca0ae8c0fe4d065aad2f85fa2ea5d7
#
_cell.length_a   1.000
_cell.length_b   1.000
_cell.length_c   1.000
_cell.angle_alpha   90.00
_cell.angle_beta   90.00
_cell.angle_gamma   90.00
#
_symmetry.space_group_name_H-M   'P 1'
#
loop_
_entity.id
_entity.type
_entity.pdbx_description
1 polymer ?
#
loop_
_entity_poly.entity_id
_entity_poly.type
_entity_poly.pdbx_seq_one_letter_code
_entity_poly.pdbx_strand_id
1 'polypeptide(L)'
;RDVLGSRGLGDVYKRQDQSEYKNMTYEGYGPHGIAVFVDTLTDNPTRTVADVRSVFNKFSGTLGTMGSLAYLFDHKCVFTFKKPATVDMDELILDLIDFGVEEDYDMDEEEGTITIYGDPKSYGAIQKHLEEQGFEDVGGEFTYIPNDLKDVSAEERETLNKMVEKLEEFDDVQTVYTNMKPEGE
;
A
#
# COMPACT_ATOMS: atom_id res chain seq x y z
N ARG A 1 6.22 1.32 -5.41
CA ARG A 1 7.21 0.32 -4.97
C ARG A 1 6.56 -1.06 -4.90
N ASP A 2 7.09 -1.98 -5.66
CA ASP A 2 6.65 -3.37 -5.60
C ASP A 2 7.24 -4.03 -4.35
N VAL A 3 6.39 -4.35 -3.42
CA VAL A 3 6.79 -4.78 -2.09
C VAL A 3 6.97 -6.29 -2.02
N LEU A 4 6.03 -7.03 -2.53
CA LEU A 4 6.02 -8.49 -2.39
C LEU A 4 6.40 -9.21 -3.68
N GLY A 5 6.35 -8.53 -4.82
CA GLY A 5 6.63 -9.15 -6.10
C GLY A 5 8.09 -9.46 -6.33
N SER A 6 8.91 -8.44 -6.42
CA SER A 6 10.32 -8.62 -6.78
C SER A 6 11.25 -8.73 -5.58
N ARG A 7 11.01 -7.92 -4.56
CA ARG A 7 11.86 -7.91 -3.38
C ARG A 7 11.41 -8.91 -2.33
N GLY A 8 10.11 -9.04 -2.19
CA GLY A 8 9.56 -9.76 -1.06
C GLY A 8 9.70 -11.25 -1.12
N LEU A 9 9.29 -11.89 -2.21
CA LEU A 9 9.19 -13.35 -2.21
C LEU A 9 10.55 -14.05 -2.08
N GLY A 10 11.54 -13.63 -2.85
CA GLY A 10 12.87 -14.24 -2.79
C GLY A 10 13.56 -14.00 -1.45
N ASP A 11 13.48 -12.78 -0.94
CA ASP A 11 14.10 -12.43 0.33
C ASP A 11 13.37 -13.03 1.51
N VAL A 12 12.05 -13.08 1.47
CA VAL A 12 11.24 -13.71 2.52
C VAL A 12 11.58 -15.19 2.65
N TYR A 13 11.66 -15.93 1.55
CA TYR A 13 12.01 -17.35 1.59
C TYR A 13 13.42 -17.60 2.11
N LYS A 14 14.38 -16.79 1.71
CA LYS A 14 15.76 -16.88 2.20
C LYS A 14 15.86 -16.62 3.71
N ARG A 15 15.06 -15.71 4.21
CA ARG A 15 15.09 -15.30 5.61
C ARG A 15 14.24 -16.18 6.50
N GLN A 16 13.17 -16.78 5.98
CA GLN A 16 12.34 -17.73 6.74
C GLN A 16 13.12 -18.95 7.21
N ASP A 17 14.16 -19.35 6.50
CA ASP A 17 15.05 -20.45 6.90
C ASP A 17 15.93 -20.09 8.12
N GLN A 18 16.04 -18.80 8.46
CA GLN A 18 16.94 -18.28 9.50
C GLN A 18 16.20 -17.66 10.68
N SER A 19 15.08 -16.99 10.44
CA SER A 19 14.33 -16.29 11.47
C SER A 19 12.90 -16.04 11.02
N GLU A 20 12.04 -15.88 12.01
CA GLU A 20 10.63 -15.65 11.78
C GLU A 20 10.39 -14.17 11.46
N TYR A 21 9.87 -13.88 10.27
CA TYR A 21 9.51 -12.53 9.84
C TYR A 21 8.07 -12.22 10.21
N LYS A 22 7.86 -10.99 10.68
CA LYS A 22 6.54 -10.47 11.04
C LYS A 22 6.23 -9.23 10.24
N ASN A 23 4.99 -9.14 9.78
CA ASN A 23 4.46 -7.90 9.22
C ASN A 23 4.00 -7.02 10.37
N MET A 24 4.62 -5.86 10.50
CA MET A 24 4.30 -4.89 11.54
C MET A 24 4.00 -3.55 10.89
N THR A 25 2.97 -2.88 11.38
CA THR A 25 2.62 -1.53 10.92
C THR A 25 2.86 -0.53 12.04
N TYR A 26 3.38 0.63 11.66
CA TYR A 26 3.64 1.73 12.59
C TYR A 26 2.91 2.95 12.10
N GLU A 27 2.22 3.64 12.99
CA GLU A 27 1.32 4.72 12.64
C GLU A 27 1.59 5.93 13.51
N GLY A 28 1.56 7.10 12.92
CA GLY A 28 1.76 8.34 13.65
C GLY A 28 1.51 9.56 12.79
N TYR A 29 1.77 10.69 13.38
CA TYR A 29 1.68 11.97 12.67
C TYR A 29 3.07 12.50 12.39
N GLY A 30 3.32 12.86 11.14
CA GLY A 30 4.50 13.61 10.75
C GLY A 30 4.29 15.10 10.99
N PRO A 31 5.22 15.94 10.52
CA PRO A 31 5.05 17.38 10.61
C PRO A 31 3.78 17.84 9.90
N HIS A 32 3.23 18.95 10.35
CA HIS A 32 2.04 19.60 9.77
C HIS A 32 0.76 18.76 9.88
N GLY A 33 0.72 17.79 10.80
CA GLY A 33 -0.47 16.99 11.06
C GLY A 33 -0.78 15.95 9.99
N ILE A 34 0.17 15.60 9.16
CA ILE A 34 -0.01 14.56 8.13
C ILE A 34 0.12 13.18 8.76
N ALA A 35 -0.88 12.33 8.54
CA ALA A 35 -0.84 10.95 8.99
C ALA A 35 0.17 10.16 8.17
N VAL A 36 1.02 9.41 8.85
CA VAL A 36 2.05 8.57 8.24
C VAL A 36 1.87 7.13 8.71
N PHE A 37 1.72 6.23 7.76
CA PHE A 37 1.50 4.82 8.01
C PHE A 37 2.66 4.04 7.37
N VAL A 38 3.39 3.28 8.18
CA VAL A 38 4.60 2.57 7.74
C VAL A 38 4.34 1.07 7.79
N ASP A 39 4.36 0.44 6.64
CA ASP A 39 4.23 -1.01 6.53
C ASP A 39 5.62 -1.65 6.52
N THR A 40 5.86 -2.59 7.42
CA THR A 40 7.16 -3.22 7.58
C THR A 40 7.06 -4.74 7.57
N LEU A 41 8.17 -5.35 7.17
CA LEU A 41 8.38 -6.79 7.32
C LEU A 41 9.73 -6.97 8.03
N THR A 42 9.70 -7.54 9.22
CA THR A 42 10.88 -7.56 10.09
C THR A 42 11.01 -8.84 10.90
N ASP A 43 12.24 -9.27 11.10
CA ASP A 43 12.61 -10.33 12.02
C ASP A 43 12.99 -9.77 13.41
N ASN A 44 13.05 -8.44 13.55
CA ASN A 44 13.43 -7.78 14.80
C ASN A 44 12.57 -6.53 15.02
N PRO A 45 11.35 -6.69 15.58
CA PRO A 45 10.46 -5.55 15.82
C PRO A 45 11.05 -4.47 16.73
N THR A 46 11.91 -4.84 17.66
CA THR A 46 12.58 -3.89 18.55
C THR A 46 13.48 -2.94 17.78
N ARG A 47 14.25 -3.46 16.82
CA ARG A 47 15.06 -2.65 15.91
C ARG A 47 14.19 -1.74 15.06
N THR A 48 13.14 -2.31 14.46
CA THR A 48 12.28 -1.57 13.53
C THR A 48 11.58 -0.42 14.21
N VAL A 49 11.00 -0.63 15.39
CA VAL A 49 10.30 0.45 16.10
C VAL A 49 11.26 1.57 16.50
N ALA A 50 12.49 1.23 16.89
CA ALA A 50 13.50 2.23 17.22
C ALA A 50 13.88 3.07 16.01
N ASP A 51 14.09 2.42 14.86
CA ASP A 51 14.43 3.10 13.61
C ASP A 51 13.30 4.02 13.14
N VAL A 52 12.07 3.54 13.14
CA VAL A 52 10.90 4.32 12.76
C VAL A 52 10.71 5.50 13.69
N ARG A 53 10.80 5.27 14.99
CA ARG A 53 10.66 6.34 16.01
C ARG A 53 11.72 7.42 15.84
N SER A 54 12.96 7.04 15.52
CA SER A 54 14.03 8.00 15.31
C SER A 54 13.73 8.97 14.17
N VAL A 55 13.13 8.49 13.10
CA VAL A 55 12.73 9.34 11.96
C VAL A 55 11.56 10.24 12.34
N PHE A 56 10.55 9.72 13.02
CA PHE A 56 9.44 10.55 13.50
C PHE A 56 9.95 11.69 14.39
N ASN A 57 10.84 11.37 15.32
CA ASN A 57 11.42 12.39 16.21
C ASN A 57 12.25 13.42 15.44
N LYS A 58 13.02 12.99 14.45
CA LYS A 58 13.85 13.89 13.64
C LYS A 58 13.01 14.92 12.89
N PHE A 59 11.82 14.55 12.45
CA PHE A 59 10.93 15.41 11.69
C PHE A 59 9.82 16.04 12.56
N SER A 60 10.00 16.05 13.86
CA SER A 60 9.05 16.63 14.82
C SER A 60 7.66 16.00 14.77
N GLY A 61 7.62 14.74 14.42
CA GLY A 61 6.38 13.97 14.41
C GLY A 61 6.19 13.21 15.72
N THR A 62 5.08 12.50 15.80
CA THR A 62 4.72 11.68 16.96
C THR A 62 4.29 10.31 16.52
N LEU A 63 5.03 9.28 16.94
CA LEU A 63 4.65 7.90 16.67
C LEU A 63 3.56 7.49 17.67
N GLY A 64 2.43 7.02 17.15
CA GLY A 64 1.33 6.52 17.96
C GLY A 64 1.42 5.02 18.24
N THR A 65 0.37 4.50 18.85
CA THR A 65 0.23 3.08 19.10
C THR A 65 -0.34 2.37 17.87
N MET A 66 -0.11 1.07 17.76
CA MET A 66 -0.65 0.26 16.66
C MET A 66 -2.17 0.39 16.60
N GLY A 67 -2.70 0.64 15.41
CA GLY A 67 -4.13 0.80 15.18
C GLY A 67 -4.69 2.18 15.44
N SER A 68 -3.90 3.10 15.98
CA SER A 68 -4.37 4.44 16.35
C SER A 68 -4.86 5.27 15.16
N LEU A 69 -4.31 5.05 13.97
CA LEU A 69 -4.69 5.75 12.75
C LEU A 69 -5.38 4.85 11.71
N ALA A 70 -5.75 3.64 12.10
CA ALA A 70 -6.38 2.68 11.18
C ALA A 70 -7.66 3.23 10.53
N TYR A 71 -8.39 4.08 11.23
CA TYR A 71 -9.62 4.69 10.71
C TYR A 71 -9.36 5.73 9.59
N LEU A 72 -8.12 6.19 9.44
CA LEU A 72 -7.76 7.17 8.39
C LEU A 72 -7.40 6.51 7.06
N PHE A 73 -7.18 5.21 7.06
CA PHE A 73 -6.77 4.47 5.87
C PHE A 73 -7.65 3.25 5.67
N ASP A 74 -8.01 2.99 4.41
CA ASP A 74 -8.68 1.75 4.03
C ASP A 74 -7.67 0.75 3.52
N HIS A 75 -7.67 -0.45 4.09
CA HIS A 75 -6.85 -1.56 3.61
C HIS A 75 -7.54 -2.21 2.42
N LYS A 76 -6.87 -2.27 1.27
CA LYS A 76 -7.41 -2.80 0.02
C LYS A 76 -6.43 -3.75 -0.63
N CYS A 77 -6.94 -4.69 -1.42
CA CYS A 77 -6.13 -5.35 -2.42
C CYS A 77 -6.37 -4.68 -3.78
N VAL A 78 -5.33 -4.63 -4.60
CA VAL A 78 -5.32 -3.91 -5.87
C VAL A 78 -4.84 -4.87 -6.95
N PHE A 79 -5.58 -4.93 -8.04
CA PHE A 79 -5.19 -5.72 -9.22
C PHE A 79 -5.11 -4.81 -10.43
N THR A 80 -4.01 -4.89 -11.15
CA THR A 80 -3.83 -4.18 -12.42
C THR A 80 -3.59 -5.21 -13.52
N PHE A 81 -4.38 -5.10 -14.58
CA PHE A 81 -4.31 -6.05 -15.69
C PHE A 81 -4.61 -5.35 -17.00
N LYS A 82 -4.17 -5.95 -18.10
CA LYS A 82 -4.47 -5.43 -19.43
C LYS A 82 -5.90 -5.77 -19.82
N LYS A 83 -6.61 -4.78 -20.32
CA LYS A 83 -7.99 -4.94 -20.79
C LYS A 83 -8.00 -5.47 -22.21
N PRO A 84 -8.46 -6.71 -22.47
CA PRO A 84 -8.77 -7.15 -23.82
C PRO A 84 -9.94 -6.34 -24.40
N ALA A 85 -9.91 -6.09 -25.70
CA ALA A 85 -10.93 -5.29 -26.37
C ALA A 85 -12.35 -5.89 -26.26
N THR A 86 -12.44 -7.18 -26.00
CA THR A 86 -13.70 -7.93 -25.94
C THR A 86 -14.34 -7.97 -24.55
N VAL A 87 -13.67 -7.44 -23.53
CA VAL A 87 -14.17 -7.49 -22.14
C VAL A 87 -15.14 -6.36 -21.88
N ASP A 88 -16.32 -6.71 -21.37
CA ASP A 88 -17.29 -5.76 -20.84
C ASP A 88 -16.97 -5.54 -19.36
N MET A 89 -16.52 -4.34 -19.02
CA MET A 89 -16.13 -3.98 -17.65
C MET A 89 -17.32 -4.01 -16.68
N ASP A 90 -18.51 -3.63 -17.14
CA ASP A 90 -19.69 -3.64 -16.28
C ASP A 90 -20.04 -5.06 -15.84
N GLU A 91 -19.95 -6.03 -16.75
CA GLU A 91 -20.15 -7.44 -16.41
C GLU A 91 -19.07 -7.96 -15.47
N LEU A 92 -17.82 -7.62 -15.74
CA LEU A 92 -16.72 -8.06 -14.90
C LEU A 92 -16.86 -7.54 -13.46
N ILE A 93 -17.18 -6.26 -13.30
CA ILE A 93 -17.38 -5.65 -11.98
C ILE A 93 -18.57 -6.29 -11.26
N LEU A 94 -19.67 -6.57 -11.96
CA LEU A 94 -20.80 -7.27 -11.36
C LEU A 94 -20.41 -8.65 -10.82
N ASP A 95 -19.57 -9.38 -11.54
CA ASP A 95 -19.08 -10.68 -11.10
C ASP A 95 -18.20 -10.58 -9.86
N LEU A 96 -17.47 -9.48 -9.73
CA LEU A 96 -16.51 -9.28 -8.65
C LEU A 96 -17.07 -8.54 -7.44
N ILE A 97 -18.27 -7.97 -7.52
CA ILE A 97 -18.84 -7.14 -6.46
C ILE A 97 -19.02 -7.91 -5.16
N ASP A 98 -19.33 -9.20 -5.24
CA ASP A 98 -19.48 -10.07 -4.06
C ASP A 98 -18.15 -10.29 -3.32
N PHE A 99 -17.03 -10.03 -3.97
CA PHE A 99 -15.71 -10.09 -3.38
C PHE A 99 -15.22 -8.73 -2.84
N GLY A 100 -16.14 -7.78 -2.73
CA GLY A 100 -15.83 -6.45 -2.23
C GLY A 100 -15.09 -5.56 -3.20
N VAL A 101 -15.12 -5.87 -4.51
CA VAL A 101 -14.53 -5.02 -5.54
C VAL A 101 -15.41 -3.79 -5.73
N GLU A 102 -14.80 -2.62 -5.71
CA GLU A 102 -15.49 -1.34 -5.88
C GLU A 102 -16.00 -1.17 -7.30
N GLU A 103 -17.14 -0.49 -7.43
CA GLU A 103 -17.73 -0.21 -8.74
C GLU A 103 -16.84 0.70 -9.59
N ASP A 104 -16.16 1.64 -8.92
CA ASP A 104 -15.22 2.54 -9.58
C ASP A 104 -13.89 1.83 -9.81
N TYR A 105 -13.38 1.95 -11.00
CA TYR A 105 -12.08 1.39 -11.39
C TYR A 105 -11.30 2.44 -12.18
N ASP A 106 -9.98 2.33 -12.15
CA ASP A 106 -9.11 3.21 -12.90
C ASP A 106 -8.76 2.59 -14.25
N MET A 107 -8.71 3.41 -15.28
CA MET A 107 -8.31 2.98 -16.61
C MET A 107 -7.17 3.86 -17.11
N ASP A 108 -6.06 3.23 -17.47
CA ASP A 108 -4.95 3.88 -18.15
C ASP A 108 -5.07 3.58 -19.65
N GLU A 109 -5.50 4.57 -20.40
CA GLU A 109 -5.73 4.41 -21.84
C GLU A 109 -4.43 4.23 -22.62
N GLU A 110 -3.33 4.85 -22.17
CA GLU A 110 -2.03 4.72 -22.83
C GLU A 110 -1.47 3.32 -22.69
N GLU A 111 -1.52 2.76 -21.49
CA GLU A 111 -1.03 1.41 -21.22
C GLU A 111 -2.08 0.33 -21.53
N GLY A 112 -3.33 0.70 -21.67
CA GLY A 112 -4.43 -0.23 -21.87
C GLY A 112 -4.72 -1.09 -20.66
N THR A 113 -4.47 -0.56 -19.46
CA THR A 113 -4.64 -1.30 -18.21
C THR A 113 -5.84 -0.84 -17.41
N ILE A 114 -6.36 -1.77 -16.62
CA ILE A 114 -7.43 -1.53 -15.65
C ILE A 114 -6.87 -1.81 -14.26
N THR A 115 -7.20 -0.94 -13.31
CA THR A 115 -6.89 -1.15 -11.90
C THR A 115 -8.18 -1.23 -11.11
N ILE A 116 -8.35 -2.32 -10.37
CA ILE A 116 -9.50 -2.56 -9.50
C ILE A 116 -9.06 -2.69 -8.05
N TYR A 117 -9.95 -2.33 -7.14
CA TYR A 117 -9.73 -2.33 -5.70
C TYR A 117 -10.76 -3.24 -5.04
N GLY A 118 -10.32 -4.10 -4.14
CA GLY A 118 -11.21 -5.05 -3.49
C GLY A 118 -10.89 -5.27 -2.01
N ASP A 119 -11.67 -6.11 -1.38
CA ASP A 119 -11.46 -6.51 0.02
C ASP A 119 -10.19 -7.37 0.09
N PRO A 120 -9.22 -7.03 0.96
CA PRO A 120 -8.00 -7.81 1.11
C PRO A 120 -8.24 -9.29 1.42
N LYS A 121 -9.31 -9.60 2.11
CA LYS A 121 -9.69 -10.99 2.44
C LYS A 121 -10.08 -11.80 1.21
N SER A 122 -10.50 -11.13 0.15
CA SER A 122 -10.93 -11.75 -1.09
C SER A 122 -9.83 -11.80 -2.15
N TYR A 123 -8.60 -11.49 -1.79
CA TYR A 123 -7.47 -11.47 -2.73
C TYR A 123 -7.40 -12.72 -3.60
N GLY A 124 -7.39 -13.90 -2.97
CA GLY A 124 -7.31 -15.17 -3.69
C GLY A 124 -8.49 -15.42 -4.61
N ALA A 125 -9.70 -15.09 -4.17
CA ALA A 125 -10.91 -15.26 -4.95
C ALA A 125 -10.93 -14.33 -6.17
N ILE A 126 -10.51 -13.09 -6.00
CA ILE A 126 -10.43 -12.11 -7.10
C ILE A 126 -9.40 -12.56 -8.13
N GLN A 127 -8.21 -12.94 -7.68
CA GLN A 127 -7.15 -13.43 -8.57
C GLN A 127 -7.60 -14.63 -9.39
N LYS A 128 -8.20 -15.60 -8.72
CA LYS A 128 -8.71 -16.82 -9.37
C LYS A 128 -9.76 -16.50 -10.43
N HIS A 129 -10.70 -15.61 -10.12
CA HIS A 129 -11.74 -15.21 -11.05
C HIS A 129 -11.14 -14.55 -12.30
N LEU A 130 -10.20 -13.63 -12.12
CA LEU A 130 -9.53 -12.96 -13.24
C LEU A 130 -8.76 -13.96 -14.11
N GLU A 131 -8.06 -14.90 -13.52
CA GLU A 131 -7.34 -15.95 -14.26
C GLU A 131 -8.30 -16.84 -15.03
N GLU A 132 -9.44 -17.23 -14.44
CA GLU A 132 -10.48 -18.05 -15.08
C GLU A 132 -11.12 -17.32 -16.26
N GLN A 133 -11.20 -15.99 -16.22
CA GLN A 133 -11.71 -15.18 -17.31
C GLN A 133 -10.69 -14.96 -18.44
N GLY A 134 -9.48 -15.50 -18.27
CA GLY A 134 -8.44 -15.46 -19.30
C GLY A 134 -7.53 -14.25 -19.25
N PHE A 135 -7.57 -13.47 -18.18
CA PHE A 135 -6.60 -12.38 -18.00
C PHE A 135 -5.23 -12.97 -17.68
N GLU A 136 -4.22 -12.44 -18.37
CA GLU A 136 -2.82 -12.86 -18.19
C GLU A 136 -2.09 -11.89 -17.26
N ASP A 137 -1.02 -12.39 -16.62
CA ASP A 137 -0.14 -11.61 -15.77
C ASP A 137 -0.88 -10.86 -14.65
N VAL A 138 -1.89 -11.51 -14.08
CA VAL A 138 -2.67 -10.92 -13.00
C VAL A 138 -1.87 -11.00 -11.70
N GLY A 139 -1.26 -9.89 -11.33
CA GLY A 139 -0.62 -9.72 -10.05
C GLY A 139 -1.38 -8.75 -9.19
N GLY A 140 -1.52 -9.08 -7.91
CA GLY A 140 -2.18 -8.21 -6.96
C GLY A 140 -1.22 -7.74 -5.89
N GLU A 141 -1.58 -6.63 -5.26
CA GLU A 141 -0.86 -6.03 -4.15
C GLU A 141 -1.83 -5.66 -3.04
N PHE A 142 -1.30 -5.48 -1.84
CA PHE A 142 -2.06 -4.88 -0.76
C PHE A 142 -1.64 -3.42 -0.62
N THR A 143 -2.61 -2.56 -0.32
CA THR A 143 -2.36 -1.14 -0.17
C THR A 143 -3.24 -0.54 0.91
N TYR A 144 -2.86 0.63 1.38
CA TYR A 144 -3.65 1.44 2.31
C TYR A 144 -3.96 2.76 1.62
N ILE A 145 -5.24 3.09 1.53
CA ILE A 145 -5.71 4.27 0.82
C ILE A 145 -6.28 5.25 1.85
N PRO A 146 -5.80 6.51 1.88
CA PRO A 146 -6.34 7.49 2.81
C PRO A 146 -7.79 7.83 2.50
N ASN A 147 -8.62 7.88 3.54
CA ASN A 147 -10.03 8.24 3.43
C ASN A 147 -10.22 9.74 3.13
N ASP A 148 -9.28 10.55 3.56
CA ASP A 148 -9.34 12.00 3.42
C ASP A 148 -7.94 12.53 3.19
N LEU A 149 -7.78 13.35 2.16
CA LEU A 149 -6.50 13.92 1.79
C LEU A 149 -6.35 15.31 2.39
N LYS A 150 -5.14 15.62 2.87
CA LYS A 150 -4.81 16.94 3.43
C LYS A 150 -3.94 17.73 2.49
N ASP A 151 -4.33 18.98 2.27
CA ASP A 151 -3.52 19.94 1.52
C ASP A 151 -2.27 20.33 2.32
N VAL A 152 -1.17 20.47 1.60
CA VAL A 152 0.10 20.95 2.17
C VAL A 152 0.70 22.00 1.24
N SER A 153 1.50 22.90 1.81
CA SER A 153 2.29 23.84 1.01
C SER A 153 3.46 23.13 0.34
N ALA A 154 4.10 23.79 -0.61
CA ALA A 154 5.28 23.22 -1.28
C ALA A 154 6.42 22.92 -0.30
N GLU A 155 6.64 23.80 0.69
CA GLU A 155 7.66 23.59 1.73
C GLU A 155 7.31 22.42 2.65
N GLU A 156 6.06 22.31 3.04
CA GLU A 156 5.57 21.21 3.87
C GLU A 156 5.70 19.88 3.15
N ARG A 157 5.35 19.86 1.87
CA ARG A 157 5.50 18.67 1.01
C ARG A 157 6.96 18.22 0.93
N GLU A 158 7.87 19.15 0.75
CA GLU A 158 9.30 18.85 0.68
C GLU A 158 9.79 18.19 1.97
N THR A 159 9.39 18.71 3.11
CA THR A 159 9.74 18.13 4.41
C THR A 159 9.18 16.73 4.58
N LEU A 160 7.91 16.53 4.21
CA LEU A 160 7.24 15.24 4.30
C LEU A 160 7.87 14.22 3.35
N ASN A 161 8.23 14.64 2.13
CA ASN A 161 8.91 13.76 1.19
C ASN A 161 10.28 13.29 1.73
N LYS A 162 11.01 14.17 2.39
CA LYS A 162 12.27 13.81 3.05
C LYS A 162 12.06 12.80 4.17
N MET A 163 11.00 12.96 4.95
CA MET A 163 10.64 12.01 6.00
C MET A 163 10.34 10.62 5.41
N VAL A 164 9.52 10.58 4.36
CA VAL A 164 9.17 9.34 3.66
C VAL A 164 10.42 8.67 3.10
N GLU A 165 11.31 9.42 2.46
CA GLU A 165 12.57 8.90 1.93
C GLU A 165 13.44 8.29 3.03
N LYS A 166 13.54 8.95 4.19
CA LYS A 166 14.29 8.43 5.32
C LYS A 166 13.71 7.12 5.86
N LEU A 167 12.41 7.02 5.96
CA LEU A 167 11.75 5.78 6.37
C LEU A 167 12.02 4.66 5.36
N GLU A 168 11.95 4.96 4.07
CA GLU A 168 12.16 3.98 3.01
C GLU A 168 13.61 3.49 2.90
N GLU A 169 14.57 4.16 3.50
CA GLU A 169 15.96 3.72 3.56
C GLU A 169 16.16 2.46 4.41
N PHE A 170 15.29 2.21 5.39
CA PHE A 170 15.40 1.01 6.21
C PHE A 170 14.94 -0.23 5.45
N ASP A 171 15.72 -1.30 5.55
CA ASP A 171 15.41 -2.57 4.86
C ASP A 171 14.09 -3.17 5.31
N ASP A 172 13.72 -3.00 6.58
CA ASP A 172 12.49 -3.52 7.15
C ASP A 172 11.26 -2.81 6.61
N VAL A 173 11.40 -1.58 6.13
CA VAL A 173 10.28 -0.78 5.63
C VAL A 173 9.93 -1.20 4.20
N GLN A 174 8.70 -1.63 4.01
CA GLN A 174 8.18 -2.05 2.72
C GLN A 174 7.56 -0.89 1.96
N THR A 175 6.63 -0.19 2.59
CA THR A 175 5.92 0.92 1.98
C THR A 175 5.57 1.96 3.06
N VAL A 176 5.58 3.22 2.67
CA VAL A 176 5.13 4.33 3.52
C VAL A 176 3.93 4.99 2.85
N TYR A 177 2.84 5.12 3.59
CA TYR A 177 1.61 5.76 3.12
C TYR A 177 1.38 7.04 3.91
N THR A 178 0.88 8.06 3.25
CA THR A 178 0.49 9.33 3.89
C THR A 178 -0.87 9.77 3.38
N ASN A 179 -1.53 10.64 4.15
CA ASN A 179 -2.75 11.30 3.69
C ASN A 179 -2.49 12.69 3.09
N MET A 180 -1.26 12.94 2.71
CA MET A 180 -0.90 14.16 2.00
C MET A 180 -1.50 14.14 0.59
N LYS A 181 -2.17 15.22 0.21
CA LYS A 181 -2.76 15.33 -1.12
C LYS A 181 -1.67 15.31 -2.18
N PRO A 182 -1.81 14.48 -3.25
CA PRO A 182 -0.82 14.46 -4.32
C PRO A 182 -0.65 15.80 -5.00
N GLU A 183 0.56 16.04 -5.53
CA GLU A 183 0.86 17.27 -6.25
C GLU A 183 0.05 17.34 -7.55
N GLY A 184 -0.59 18.47 -7.78
CA GLY A 184 -1.38 18.70 -8.99
C GLY A 184 -2.85 18.29 -8.92
N GLU A 185 -3.35 17.87 -7.75
CA GLU A 185 -4.76 17.59 -7.50
C GLU A 185 -5.46 18.64 -6.64
#